data_da842edfa8e09f7773c2e8011a651ef7
#
_entry.id   da842edfa8e09f7773c2e8011a651ef7
#
_cell.length_a   1.000
_cell.length_b   1.000
_cell.length_c   1.000
_cell.angle_alpha   90.00
_cell.angle_beta   90.00
_cell.angle_gamma   90.00
#
_symmetry.space_group_name_H-M   'P 1'
#
loop_
_entity.id
_entity.type
_entity.pdbx_description
1 polymer ?
#
loop_
_entity_poly.entity_id
_entity_poly.type
_entity_poly.pdbx_seq_one_letter_code
_entity_poly.pdbx_strand_id
1 'polypeptide(L)'
;RGLGDVYKRQTLKEWQNVGYMARVNYNYANKYYLTANFRRDGFSGFAKGSKWANFPGVSAAWTLSQEDFMQNVIPGLSFLKLRGSYGLTGNQSIEAYATLATVASGYTWYDASSLYIYQNSLANEELTWATTKTGNFGLDFGFLDGRISGSIDVYKSKTNDMLLNRSLPYMTGFSEAKFNAGEVMNRGVELSLNTVNINGD
;
A
#
# COMPACT_ATOMS: atom_id res chain seq x y z
N ARG A 1 0.91 -0.18 54.32
CA ARG A 1 0.43 0.05 52.93
C ARG A 1 1.23 -0.86 52.05
N GLY A 2 0.61 -1.91 51.54
CA GLY A 2 1.28 -2.94 50.80
C GLY A 2 1.63 -2.54 49.39
N LEU A 3 2.77 -3.02 48.92
CA LEU A 3 3.31 -2.93 47.54
C LEU A 3 2.52 -3.84 46.55
N GLY A 4 1.23 -4.11 46.82
CA GLY A 4 0.42 -5.07 46.08
C GLY A 4 -0.14 -4.61 44.72
N ASP A 5 -0.04 -3.32 44.36
CA ASP A 5 -0.79 -2.78 43.23
C ASP A 5 0.05 -2.40 41.99
N VAL A 6 1.25 -2.95 41.86
CA VAL A 6 2.13 -2.62 40.73
C VAL A 6 2.13 -3.70 39.62
N TYR A 7 1.24 -4.67 39.66
CA TYR A 7 1.07 -5.54 38.49
C TYR A 7 0.25 -4.82 37.40
N LYS A 8 0.95 -4.05 36.59
CA LYS A 8 0.39 -3.55 35.33
C LYS A 8 -0.11 -4.76 34.55
N ARG A 9 -1.39 -4.73 34.17
CA ARG A 9 -2.01 -5.71 33.30
C ARG A 9 -1.16 -5.81 32.03
N GLN A 10 -0.39 -6.87 31.87
CA GLN A 10 0.35 -7.14 30.65
C GLN A 10 -0.59 -7.80 29.66
N THR A 11 -0.65 -7.27 28.45
CA THR A 11 -1.40 -7.87 27.36
C THR A 11 -0.38 -8.34 26.32
N LEU A 12 -0.37 -9.64 26.03
CA LEU A 12 0.44 -10.22 24.96
C LEU A 12 -0.38 -10.19 23.68
N LYS A 13 0.16 -9.55 22.65
CA LYS A 13 -0.38 -9.58 21.28
C LYS A 13 0.67 -10.23 20.38
N GLU A 14 0.28 -11.29 19.71
CA GLU A 14 1.15 -12.00 18.76
C GLU A 14 0.55 -11.97 17.36
N TRP A 15 1.40 -11.70 16.38
CA TRP A 15 1.06 -11.75 14.98
C TRP A 15 2.29 -12.14 14.15
N GLN A 16 2.05 -12.69 12.98
CA GLN A 16 3.10 -13.15 12.10
C GLN A 16 2.85 -12.69 10.66
N ASN A 17 3.90 -12.18 10.02
CA ASN A 17 3.92 -11.85 8.60
C ASN A 17 4.93 -12.74 7.88
N VAL A 18 4.56 -13.20 6.72
CA VAL A 18 5.44 -13.96 5.81
C VAL A 18 5.27 -13.38 4.41
N GLY A 19 6.36 -13.11 3.72
CA GLY A 19 6.34 -12.60 2.34
C GLY A 19 7.30 -13.35 1.44
N TYR A 20 6.85 -13.69 0.24
CA TYR A 20 7.67 -14.23 -0.83
C TYR A 20 7.71 -13.23 -1.97
N MET A 21 8.88 -12.96 -2.51
CA MET A 21 9.06 -12.01 -3.60
C MET A 21 9.96 -12.60 -4.69
N ALA A 22 9.54 -12.36 -5.92
CA ALA A 22 10.36 -12.61 -7.11
C ALA A 22 10.36 -11.36 -7.99
N ARG A 23 11.51 -11.05 -8.58
CA ARG A 23 11.68 -9.94 -9.54
C ARG A 23 12.56 -10.37 -10.69
N VAL A 24 12.14 -10.01 -11.89
CA VAL A 24 12.90 -10.20 -13.12
C VAL A 24 13.05 -8.83 -13.78
N ASN A 25 14.29 -8.47 -14.11
CA ASN A 25 14.62 -7.28 -14.87
C ASN A 25 15.28 -7.70 -16.18
N TYR A 26 14.77 -7.19 -17.27
CA TYR A 26 15.31 -7.42 -18.59
C TYR A 26 15.68 -6.08 -19.24
N ASN A 27 16.88 -6.00 -19.75
CA ASN A 27 17.38 -4.86 -20.50
C ASN A 27 17.91 -5.35 -21.85
N TYR A 28 17.41 -4.77 -22.92
CA TYR A 28 17.89 -5.07 -24.27
C TYR A 28 18.45 -3.80 -24.93
N ALA A 29 19.71 -3.87 -25.34
CA ALA A 29 20.44 -2.81 -26.04
C ALA A 29 20.44 -1.44 -25.33
N ASN A 30 20.19 -1.39 -24.01
CA ASN A 30 19.96 -0.16 -23.25
C ASN A 30 18.81 0.73 -23.79
N LYS A 31 18.02 0.20 -24.69
CA LYS A 31 16.86 0.86 -25.30
C LYS A 31 15.56 0.42 -24.64
N TYR A 32 15.39 -0.88 -24.41
CA TYR A 32 14.16 -1.48 -23.90
C TYR A 32 14.37 -2.09 -22.53
N TYR A 33 13.55 -1.70 -21.60
CA TYR A 33 13.60 -2.19 -20.22
C TYR A 33 12.26 -2.80 -19.86
N LEU A 34 12.28 -3.98 -19.29
CA LEU A 34 11.09 -4.65 -18.76
C LEU A 34 11.40 -5.14 -17.36
N THR A 35 10.51 -4.84 -16.41
CA THR A 35 10.57 -5.38 -15.07
C THR A 35 9.25 -6.04 -14.74
N ALA A 36 9.31 -7.27 -14.27
CA ALA A 36 8.17 -7.96 -13.68
C ALA A 36 8.51 -8.30 -12.22
N ASN A 37 7.58 -8.02 -11.34
CA ASN A 37 7.69 -8.38 -9.94
C ASN A 37 6.41 -9.07 -9.47
N PHE A 38 6.60 -10.03 -8.59
CA PHE A 38 5.51 -10.74 -7.95
C PHE A 38 5.80 -10.84 -6.46
N ARG A 39 4.82 -10.46 -5.65
CA ARG A 39 4.90 -10.60 -4.20
C ARG A 39 3.67 -11.33 -3.70
N ARG A 40 3.88 -12.29 -2.82
CA ARG A 40 2.83 -13.00 -2.10
C ARG A 40 3.04 -12.81 -0.62
N ASP A 41 2.09 -12.18 0.03
CA ASP A 41 2.14 -11.86 1.46
C ASP A 41 1.10 -12.65 2.22
N GLY A 42 1.48 -13.10 3.42
CA GLY A 42 0.61 -13.74 4.38
C GLY A 42 0.61 -13.03 5.71
N PHE A 43 -0.57 -12.85 6.29
CA PHE A 43 -0.76 -12.24 7.60
C PHE A 43 -1.65 -13.11 8.49
N SER A 44 -1.17 -13.40 9.69
CA SER A 44 -1.87 -14.29 10.62
C SER A 44 -3.16 -13.71 11.19
N GLY A 45 -3.30 -12.36 11.17
CA GLY A 45 -4.46 -11.65 11.72
C GLY A 45 -5.74 -11.79 10.90
N PHE A 46 -5.66 -12.26 9.64
CA PHE A 46 -6.83 -12.55 8.81
C PHE A 46 -7.36 -13.95 9.05
N ALA A 47 -8.65 -14.16 8.78
CA ALA A 47 -9.31 -15.45 8.90
C ALA A 47 -8.78 -16.48 7.89
N LYS A 48 -9.13 -17.75 8.10
CA LYS A 48 -8.77 -18.84 7.21
C LYS A 48 -9.37 -18.59 5.82
N GLY A 49 -8.50 -18.54 4.81
CA GLY A 49 -8.88 -18.24 3.42
C GLY A 49 -8.45 -16.86 2.94
N SER A 50 -8.39 -15.86 3.84
CA SER A 50 -8.01 -14.48 3.50
C SER A 50 -6.60 -14.11 3.94
N LYS A 51 -5.84 -15.04 4.53
CA LYS A 51 -4.50 -14.79 5.07
C LYS A 51 -3.47 -14.42 3.99
N TRP A 52 -3.63 -14.90 2.77
CA TRP A 52 -2.68 -14.72 1.69
C TRP A 52 -3.22 -13.86 0.57
N ALA A 53 -2.40 -12.92 0.11
CA ALA A 53 -2.71 -12.11 -1.06
C ALA A 53 -1.52 -12.05 -2.03
N ASN A 54 -1.81 -11.81 -3.31
CA ASN A 54 -0.83 -11.74 -4.38
C ASN A 54 -0.80 -10.34 -4.96
N PHE A 55 0.40 -9.81 -5.15
CA PHE A 55 0.65 -8.45 -5.60
C PHE A 55 1.61 -8.47 -6.79
N PRO A 56 1.10 -8.69 -8.01
CA PRO A 56 1.89 -8.57 -9.22
C PRO A 56 2.13 -7.12 -9.58
N GLY A 57 3.25 -6.87 -10.27
CA GLY A 57 3.57 -5.59 -10.86
C GLY A 57 4.42 -5.76 -12.11
N VAL A 58 4.22 -4.89 -13.08
CA VAL A 58 4.98 -4.84 -14.32
C VAL A 58 5.32 -3.40 -14.65
N SER A 59 6.51 -3.18 -15.19
CA SER A 59 6.90 -1.89 -15.75
C SER A 59 7.71 -2.09 -17.02
N ALA A 60 7.52 -1.18 -17.96
CA ALA A 60 8.29 -1.12 -19.19
C ALA A 60 8.82 0.30 -19.38
N ALA A 61 10.00 0.41 -19.98
CA ALA A 61 10.53 1.69 -20.39
C ALA A 61 11.27 1.55 -21.71
N TRP A 62 11.21 2.63 -22.51
CA TRP A 62 11.81 2.71 -23.82
C TRP A 62 12.58 4.02 -23.96
N THR A 63 13.89 3.91 -24.18
CA THR A 63 14.76 5.06 -24.43
C THR A 63 14.72 5.42 -25.91
N LEU A 64 13.77 6.28 -26.27
CA LEU A 64 13.53 6.74 -27.64
C LEU A 64 14.74 7.46 -28.24
N SER A 65 15.47 8.24 -27.44
CA SER A 65 16.64 8.99 -27.90
C SER A 65 17.78 8.12 -28.43
N GLN A 66 17.76 6.81 -28.15
CA GLN A 66 18.75 5.86 -28.64
C GLN A 66 18.33 5.14 -29.93
N GLU A 67 17.15 5.45 -30.46
CA GLU A 67 16.69 4.89 -31.74
C GLU A 67 17.23 5.67 -32.90
N ASP A 68 17.58 4.98 -33.99
CA ASP A 68 18.17 5.57 -35.18
C ASP A 68 17.22 6.57 -35.83
N PHE A 69 15.91 6.33 -35.77
CA PHE A 69 14.92 7.24 -36.34
C PHE A 69 14.75 8.54 -35.52
N MET A 70 15.20 8.56 -34.25
CA MET A 70 15.15 9.76 -33.41
C MET A 70 16.40 10.62 -33.48
N GLN A 71 17.48 10.09 -34.06
CA GLN A 71 18.72 10.84 -34.25
C GLN A 71 18.47 12.00 -35.23
N ASN A 72 18.76 13.21 -34.76
CA ASN A 72 18.59 14.46 -35.54
C ASN A 72 17.15 14.89 -35.84
N VAL A 73 16.11 14.24 -35.30
CA VAL A 73 14.71 14.66 -35.49
C VAL A 73 14.39 15.92 -34.70
N ILE A 74 14.90 16.03 -33.49
CA ILE A 74 14.65 17.18 -32.61
C ILE A 74 16.02 17.80 -32.25
N PRO A 75 16.32 19.01 -32.76
CA PRO A 75 17.57 19.69 -32.45
C PRO A 75 17.72 19.93 -30.94
N GLY A 76 18.89 19.55 -30.38
CA GLY A 76 19.20 19.75 -28.99
C GLY A 76 18.57 18.73 -28.01
N LEU A 77 17.83 17.74 -28.51
CA LEU A 77 17.34 16.64 -27.69
C LEU A 77 18.51 15.72 -27.31
N SER A 78 18.83 15.64 -26.02
CA SER A 78 19.89 14.76 -25.49
C SER A 78 19.34 13.45 -24.96
N PHE A 79 18.13 13.46 -24.44
CA PHE A 79 17.51 12.31 -23.81
C PHE A 79 16.00 12.33 -23.92
N LEU A 80 15.41 11.18 -24.28
CA LEU A 80 13.97 10.98 -24.28
C LEU A 80 13.65 9.53 -23.93
N LYS A 81 12.86 9.34 -22.86
CA LYS A 81 12.48 8.02 -22.38
C LYS A 81 11.02 7.98 -22.00
N LEU A 82 10.31 7.02 -22.55
CA LEU A 82 8.96 6.66 -22.12
C LEU A 82 9.02 5.57 -21.06
N ARG A 83 8.15 5.64 -20.07
CA ARG A 83 7.98 4.61 -19.04
C ARG A 83 6.51 4.42 -18.70
N GLY A 84 6.17 3.17 -18.47
CA GLY A 84 4.84 2.80 -18.01
C GLY A 84 4.94 1.72 -16.94
N SER A 85 4.07 1.78 -15.95
CA SER A 85 4.00 0.77 -14.92
C SER A 85 2.57 0.52 -14.47
N TYR A 86 2.30 -0.71 -14.08
CA TYR A 86 1.07 -1.12 -13.45
C TYR A 86 1.35 -2.13 -12.36
N GLY A 87 0.76 -1.95 -11.20
CA GLY A 87 0.99 -2.85 -10.08
C GLY A 87 -0.12 -2.82 -9.04
N LEU A 88 -0.14 -3.91 -8.27
CA LEU A 88 -1.01 -4.08 -7.12
C LEU A 88 -0.16 -4.03 -5.84
N THR A 89 -0.69 -3.36 -4.82
CA THR A 89 -0.14 -3.38 -3.46
C THR A 89 -1.25 -3.66 -2.46
N GLY A 90 -0.91 -4.35 -1.39
CA GLY A 90 -1.85 -4.68 -0.31
C GLY A 90 -1.54 -3.92 0.97
N ASN A 91 -2.58 -3.65 1.72
CA ASN A 91 -2.48 -3.11 3.07
C ASN A 91 -3.24 -4.02 4.04
N GLN A 92 -2.59 -4.36 5.14
CA GLN A 92 -3.09 -5.23 6.21
C GLN A 92 -3.34 -4.47 7.52
N SER A 93 -3.73 -3.20 7.47
CA SER A 93 -3.89 -2.31 8.64
C SER A 93 -5.03 -2.77 9.56
N ILE A 94 -4.94 -4.00 10.08
CA ILE A 94 -5.79 -4.52 11.16
C ILE A 94 -4.94 -4.92 12.34
N GLU A 95 -5.53 -4.84 13.53
CA GLU A 95 -4.91 -5.35 14.74
C GLU A 95 -4.90 -6.88 14.76
N ALA A 96 -3.98 -7.45 15.54
CA ALA A 96 -4.04 -8.87 15.88
C ALA A 96 -5.40 -9.21 16.47
N TYR A 97 -5.97 -10.33 16.03
CA TYR A 97 -7.28 -10.83 16.49
C TYR A 97 -8.51 -9.99 16.07
N ALA A 98 -8.37 -9.01 15.17
CA ALA A 98 -9.48 -8.16 14.72
C ALA A 98 -10.61 -8.92 13.99
N THR A 99 -10.33 -10.14 13.51
CA THR A 99 -11.31 -11.04 12.88
C THR A 99 -12.10 -11.85 13.90
N LEU A 100 -11.66 -11.87 15.16
CA LEU A 100 -12.28 -12.68 16.22
C LEU A 100 -13.19 -11.83 17.11
N ALA A 101 -14.24 -12.46 17.64
CA ALA A 101 -14.97 -11.88 18.74
C ALA A 101 -14.10 -11.84 19.99
N THR A 102 -14.07 -10.71 20.65
CA THR A 102 -13.37 -10.56 21.93
C THR A 102 -14.36 -10.43 23.06
N VAL A 103 -13.96 -10.90 24.23
CA VAL A 103 -14.72 -10.73 25.47
C VAL A 103 -13.98 -9.77 26.40
N ALA A 104 -14.73 -8.99 27.13
CA ALA A 104 -14.23 -8.15 28.19
C ALA A 104 -14.91 -8.53 29.50
N SER A 105 -14.27 -8.18 30.61
CA SER A 105 -14.82 -8.38 31.93
C SER A 105 -14.86 -7.06 32.70
N GLY A 106 -15.84 -6.88 33.52
CA GLY A 106 -15.98 -5.74 34.43
C GLY A 106 -16.58 -6.16 35.76
N TYR A 107 -16.52 -5.25 36.70
CA TYR A 107 -17.20 -5.42 37.99
C TYR A 107 -18.48 -4.59 37.96
N THR A 108 -19.55 -5.13 38.57
CA THR A 108 -20.78 -4.36 38.68
C THR A 108 -20.53 -3.15 39.59
N TRP A 109 -21.14 -2.01 39.27
CA TRP A 109 -21.04 -0.82 40.14
C TRP A 109 -21.76 -1.00 41.48
N TYR A 110 -22.67 -1.97 41.51
CA TYR A 110 -23.47 -2.30 42.72
C TYR A 110 -22.72 -3.19 43.71
N ASP A 111 -21.88 -4.10 43.18
CA ASP A 111 -21.06 -4.99 43.98
C ASP A 111 -19.73 -5.23 43.29
N ALA A 112 -18.67 -4.61 43.83
CA ALA A 112 -17.31 -4.68 43.26
C ALA A 112 -16.72 -6.10 43.33
N SER A 113 -17.35 -7.05 43.98
CA SER A 113 -16.97 -8.47 43.99
C SER A 113 -17.62 -9.27 42.87
N SER A 114 -18.68 -8.76 42.26
CA SER A 114 -19.42 -9.44 41.20
C SER A 114 -18.81 -9.14 39.82
N LEU A 115 -18.08 -10.11 39.27
CA LEU A 115 -17.50 -10.09 37.95
C LEU A 115 -18.56 -10.42 36.90
N TYR A 116 -18.68 -9.60 35.86
CA TYR A 116 -19.43 -9.94 34.65
C TYR A 116 -18.53 -10.02 33.43
N ILE A 117 -18.89 -10.88 32.48
CA ILE A 117 -18.19 -11.07 31.21
C ILE A 117 -19.17 -10.74 30.10
N TYR A 118 -18.72 -9.95 29.12
CA TYR A 118 -19.53 -9.59 27.97
C TYR A 118 -18.71 -9.63 26.70
N GLN A 119 -19.40 -9.81 25.58
CA GLN A 119 -18.78 -9.72 24.26
C GLN A 119 -18.46 -8.25 23.95
N ASN A 120 -17.18 -7.95 23.69
CA ASN A 120 -16.70 -6.59 23.48
C ASN A 120 -16.63 -6.22 21.99
N SER A 121 -16.42 -7.21 21.11
CA SER A 121 -16.38 -6.97 19.66
C SER A 121 -17.05 -8.10 18.90
N LEU A 122 -17.59 -7.77 17.72
CA LEU A 122 -18.10 -8.74 16.77
C LEU A 122 -16.95 -9.39 16.01
N ALA A 123 -17.06 -10.69 15.77
CA ALA A 123 -16.21 -11.37 14.80
C ALA A 123 -16.56 -10.90 13.38
N ASN A 124 -15.54 -10.74 12.55
CA ASN A 124 -15.73 -10.60 11.12
C ASN A 124 -14.64 -11.42 10.39
N GLU A 125 -15.01 -12.62 10.00
CA GLU A 125 -14.12 -13.54 9.29
C GLU A 125 -13.96 -13.20 7.80
N GLU A 126 -14.77 -12.27 7.29
CA GLU A 126 -14.70 -11.82 5.89
C GLU A 126 -13.64 -10.74 5.67
N LEU A 127 -13.00 -10.27 6.75
CA LEU A 127 -11.95 -9.25 6.63
C LEU A 127 -10.79 -9.76 5.76
N THR A 128 -10.44 -8.95 4.77
CA THR A 128 -9.38 -9.23 3.81
C THR A 128 -8.48 -8.00 3.58
N TRP A 129 -7.50 -8.17 2.74
CA TRP A 129 -6.54 -7.14 2.37
C TRP A 129 -7.22 -5.97 1.65
N ALA A 130 -6.92 -4.75 2.07
CA ALA A 130 -7.19 -3.58 1.25
C ALA A 130 -6.21 -3.58 0.08
N THR A 131 -6.70 -3.43 -1.15
CA THR A 131 -5.88 -3.55 -2.37
C THR A 131 -5.85 -2.22 -3.11
N THR A 132 -4.64 -1.76 -3.41
CA THR A 132 -4.41 -0.57 -4.22
C THR A 132 -3.85 -0.97 -5.60
N LYS A 133 -4.53 -0.56 -6.66
CA LYS A 133 -4.12 -0.69 -8.05
C LYS A 133 -3.58 0.64 -8.53
N THR A 134 -2.33 0.67 -8.97
CA THR A 134 -1.68 1.90 -9.44
C THR A 134 -1.17 1.69 -10.86
N GLY A 135 -1.56 2.59 -11.75
CA GLY A 135 -0.99 2.75 -13.09
C GLY A 135 -0.29 4.08 -13.19
N ASN A 136 0.90 4.09 -13.78
CA ASN A 136 1.69 5.30 -14.05
C ASN A 136 2.21 5.25 -15.48
N PHE A 137 2.16 6.40 -16.16
CA PHE A 137 2.82 6.64 -17.44
C PHE A 137 3.68 7.90 -17.32
N GLY A 138 4.95 7.79 -17.67
CA GLY A 138 5.93 8.88 -17.55
C GLY A 138 6.71 9.11 -18.83
N LEU A 139 7.10 10.35 -19.03
CA LEU A 139 8.00 10.83 -20.05
C LEU A 139 9.15 11.55 -19.38
N ASP A 140 10.37 11.07 -19.57
CA ASP A 140 11.58 11.76 -19.14
C ASP A 140 12.24 12.40 -20.36
N PHE A 141 12.68 13.65 -20.25
CA PHE A 141 13.31 14.40 -21.34
C PHE A 141 14.55 15.16 -20.88
N GLY A 142 15.46 15.39 -21.80
CA GLY A 142 16.65 16.19 -21.59
C GLY A 142 17.05 16.92 -22.88
N PHE A 143 17.40 18.19 -22.76
CA PHE A 143 17.82 19.05 -23.85
C PHE A 143 19.16 19.72 -23.54
N LEU A 144 19.87 20.12 -24.60
CA LEU A 144 21.12 20.89 -24.54
C LEU A 144 22.17 20.20 -23.62
N ASP A 145 22.45 18.94 -23.90
CA ASP A 145 23.39 18.10 -23.14
C ASP A 145 23.05 18.03 -21.63
N GLY A 146 21.73 18.00 -21.33
CA GLY A 146 21.23 17.87 -19.97
C GLY A 146 21.10 19.19 -19.20
N ARG A 147 21.35 20.34 -19.84
CA ARG A 147 21.15 21.65 -19.20
C ARG A 147 19.69 21.92 -18.84
N ILE A 148 18.77 21.36 -19.60
CA ILE A 148 17.34 21.36 -19.30
C ILE A 148 16.91 19.91 -19.27
N SER A 149 16.39 19.45 -18.14
CA SER A 149 15.86 18.09 -17.98
C SER A 149 14.62 18.09 -17.15
N GLY A 150 13.79 17.09 -17.33
CA GLY A 150 12.55 16.99 -16.55
C GLY A 150 11.81 15.69 -16.80
N SER A 151 10.70 15.56 -16.11
CA SER A 151 9.76 14.46 -16.30
C SER A 151 8.31 14.94 -16.23
N ILE A 152 7.45 14.26 -16.97
CA ILE A 152 6.00 14.40 -16.90
C ILE A 152 5.46 13.04 -16.55
N ASP A 153 4.73 12.94 -15.44
CA ASP A 153 4.12 11.72 -14.97
C ASP A 153 2.60 11.88 -14.88
N VAL A 154 1.87 10.90 -15.37
CA VAL A 154 0.42 10.79 -15.25
C VAL A 154 0.12 9.51 -14.50
N TYR A 155 -0.57 9.62 -13.37
CA TYR A 155 -0.89 8.46 -12.55
C TYR A 155 -2.35 8.36 -12.20
N LYS A 156 -2.77 7.12 -11.97
CA LYS A 156 -4.07 6.77 -11.41
C LYS A 156 -3.89 5.63 -10.41
N SER A 157 -4.34 5.89 -9.19
CA SER A 157 -4.32 4.93 -8.09
C SER A 157 -5.74 4.73 -7.55
N LYS A 158 -6.15 3.48 -7.37
CA LYS A 158 -7.46 3.10 -6.86
C LYS A 158 -7.30 2.09 -5.75
N THR A 159 -7.73 2.46 -4.54
CA THR A 159 -7.77 1.58 -3.38
C THR A 159 -9.18 1.08 -3.16
N ASN A 160 -9.35 -0.24 -3.12
CA ASN A 160 -10.60 -0.91 -2.83
C ASN A 160 -10.50 -1.66 -1.50
N ASP A 161 -11.65 -2.03 -0.94
CA ASP A 161 -11.77 -2.86 0.24
C ASP A 161 -11.02 -2.28 1.46
N MET A 162 -11.14 -0.96 1.63
CA MET A 162 -10.52 -0.28 2.77
C MET A 162 -11.07 -0.82 4.08
N LEU A 163 -10.17 -1.01 5.03
CA LEU A 163 -10.51 -1.48 6.37
C LEU A 163 -11.01 -0.32 7.21
N LEU A 164 -12.34 -0.24 7.39
CA LEU A 164 -13.01 0.85 8.08
C LEU A 164 -13.85 0.34 9.25
N ASN A 165 -13.95 1.18 10.29
CA ASN A 165 -14.92 0.98 11.36
C ASN A 165 -16.28 1.52 10.90
N ARG A 166 -17.31 0.69 10.95
CA ARG A 166 -18.69 1.06 10.66
C ARG A 166 -19.48 1.10 11.96
N SER A 167 -20.11 2.23 12.24
CA SER A 167 -21.03 2.35 13.37
C SER A 167 -22.23 1.43 13.20
N LEU A 168 -22.62 0.79 14.27
CA LEU A 168 -23.77 -0.12 14.32
C LEU A 168 -24.91 0.49 15.14
N PRO A 169 -26.18 0.14 14.86
CA PRO A 169 -27.30 0.52 15.70
C PRO A 169 -27.14 -0.02 17.12
N TYR A 170 -27.45 0.77 18.14
CA TYR A 170 -27.31 0.39 19.56
C TYR A 170 -28.06 -0.89 19.94
N MET A 171 -29.14 -1.22 19.23
CA MET A 171 -29.90 -2.45 19.45
C MET A 171 -29.09 -3.74 19.19
N THR A 172 -27.96 -3.63 18.47
CA THR A 172 -27.04 -4.78 18.24
C THR A 172 -26.18 -5.10 19.47
N GLY A 173 -26.12 -4.20 20.45
CA GLY A 173 -25.24 -4.30 21.61
C GLY A 173 -23.80 -3.86 21.33
N PHE A 174 -23.47 -3.41 20.11
CA PHE A 174 -22.13 -2.99 19.71
C PHE A 174 -22.17 -1.59 19.13
N SER A 175 -21.13 -0.80 19.38
CA SER A 175 -21.00 0.55 18.83
C SER A 175 -20.49 0.55 17.40
N GLU A 176 -19.56 -0.36 17.09
CA GLU A 176 -18.91 -0.44 15.80
C GLU A 176 -18.41 -1.86 15.48
N ALA A 177 -18.19 -2.13 14.20
CA ALA A 177 -17.48 -3.31 13.73
C ALA A 177 -16.62 -2.96 12.53
N LYS A 178 -15.54 -3.74 12.30
CA LYS A 178 -14.62 -3.57 11.17
C LYS A 178 -15.17 -4.29 9.94
N PHE A 179 -15.12 -3.60 8.81
CA PHE A 179 -15.51 -4.13 7.50
C PHE A 179 -14.52 -3.70 6.44
N ASN A 180 -14.41 -4.50 5.39
CA ASN A 180 -13.85 -4.03 4.13
C ASN A 180 -14.92 -3.24 3.39
N ALA A 181 -14.76 -1.93 3.34
CA ALA A 181 -15.72 -1.04 2.71
C ALA A 181 -15.01 0.20 2.15
N GLY A 182 -15.67 0.80 1.17
CA GLY A 182 -15.20 2.04 0.57
C GLY A 182 -14.15 1.85 -0.53
N GLU A 183 -14.02 2.90 -1.27
CA GLU A 183 -13.13 3.03 -2.41
C GLU A 183 -12.58 4.44 -2.43
N VAL A 184 -11.27 4.56 -2.66
CA VAL A 184 -10.61 5.85 -2.86
C VAL A 184 -9.85 5.82 -4.18
N MET A 185 -10.02 6.86 -4.97
CA MET A 185 -9.30 7.04 -6.23
C MET A 185 -8.52 8.34 -6.20
N ASN A 186 -7.23 8.25 -6.51
CA ASN A 186 -6.33 9.36 -6.72
C ASN A 186 -5.84 9.33 -8.16
N ARG A 187 -5.80 10.49 -8.80
CA ARG A 187 -5.21 10.66 -10.14
C ARG A 187 -4.59 12.03 -10.22
N GLY A 188 -3.53 12.14 -10.97
CA GLY A 188 -2.85 13.42 -11.11
C GLY A 188 -1.85 13.42 -12.24
N VAL A 189 -1.32 14.61 -12.49
CA VAL A 189 -0.21 14.88 -13.38
C VAL A 189 0.86 15.57 -12.56
N GLU A 190 2.09 15.11 -12.67
CA GLU A 190 3.26 15.66 -12.01
C GLU A 190 4.23 16.14 -13.08
N LEU A 191 4.80 17.32 -12.89
CA LEU A 191 5.82 17.92 -13.74
C LEU A 191 7.05 18.23 -12.88
N SER A 192 8.19 17.71 -13.28
CA SER A 192 9.49 18.06 -12.73
C SER A 192 10.34 18.74 -13.81
N LEU A 193 10.97 19.86 -13.48
CA LEU A 193 11.87 20.59 -14.38
C LEU A 193 13.15 20.97 -13.62
N ASN A 194 14.28 20.60 -14.20
CA ASN A 194 15.60 20.97 -13.71
C ASN A 194 16.34 21.75 -14.79
N THR A 195 16.96 22.86 -14.40
CA THR A 195 17.75 23.70 -15.31
C THR A 195 19.11 24.04 -14.72
N VAL A 196 20.16 23.94 -15.52
CA VAL A 196 21.51 24.39 -15.19
C VAL A 196 21.77 25.68 -15.94
N ASN A 197 21.57 26.81 -15.25
CA ASN A 197 21.64 28.14 -15.87
C ASN A 197 23.08 28.63 -16.02
N ILE A 198 23.95 28.33 -15.05
CA ILE A 198 25.35 28.76 -15.04
C ILE A 198 26.19 27.52 -14.66
N ASN A 199 27.11 27.13 -15.53
CA ASN A 199 28.21 26.23 -15.18
C ASN A 199 29.41 27.14 -14.86
N GLY A 200 29.82 27.19 -13.58
CA GLY A 200 31.09 27.79 -13.21
C GLY A 200 32.22 26.82 -13.61
N ASP A 201 33.22 27.34 -14.27
CA ASP A 201 34.53 26.70 -14.48
C ASP A 201 35.31 26.69 -13.15
#